data_6889fde2e00c840b5a87df1d268ff376
#
_entry.id   6889fde2e00c840b5a87df1d268ff376
#
_cell.length_a   1.000
_cell.length_b   1.000
_cell.length_c   1.000
_cell.angle_alpha   90.00
_cell.angle_beta   90.00
_cell.angle_gamma   90.00
#
_symmetry.space_group_name_H-M   'P 1'
#
loop_
_entity.id
_entity.type
_entity.pdbx_description
1 polymer ?
#
loop_
_entity_poly.entity_id
_entity_poly.type
_entity_poly.pdbx_seq_one_letter_code
_entity_poly.pdbx_strand_id
1 'polypeptide(L)'
;MKARRHGLLLLALAASWLCPAAAETRPDQPDPAARAPEGMVLIPEGEFTMGRTFATPDDETGMRPLILRDDRPPHQVRLDAFWMDATEVTHAAYAEFIASESRRPPYHWLDGKMPQALAEHPAYNVDWHDARAFCEWKGKRLPSEAEWERAARGKLEGARYPWGDQKPDRDRVRFSTPEGPGPVAQHPANDFGLYDMAGGVAEWCQDWFDRTYYSNSPADNPKGPAEGMYRIVRGGAWSDGPNRLTVFFRNWIRPNQRTPNLGFRCVQEVR
;
A
#
# COMPACT_ATOMS: atom_id res chain seq x y z
N MET A 1 29.03 92.57 18.66
CA MET A 1 27.64 92.09 18.59
C MET A 1 27.61 90.97 17.56
N LYS A 2 27.52 89.73 17.99
CA LYS A 2 27.61 88.53 17.18
C LYS A 2 26.21 87.83 17.13
N ALA A 3 25.61 87.72 15.94
CA ALA A 3 24.38 87.08 15.68
C ALA A 3 24.62 85.57 15.56
N ARG A 4 23.89 84.74 16.36
CA ARG A 4 23.88 83.29 16.25
C ARG A 4 22.77 82.89 15.28
N ARG A 5 23.14 82.13 14.26
CA ARG A 5 22.21 81.41 13.34
C ARG A 5 21.90 80.05 13.92
N HIS A 6 20.64 79.78 14.10
CA HIS A 6 20.15 78.45 14.44
C HIS A 6 19.85 77.71 13.15
N GLY A 7 20.57 76.55 12.94
CA GLY A 7 20.30 75.63 11.87
C GLY A 7 19.27 74.57 12.33
N LEU A 8 18.20 74.51 11.59
CA LEU A 8 17.14 73.47 11.79
C LEU A 8 17.58 72.22 11.03
N LEU A 9 17.78 71.15 11.77
CA LEU A 9 18.08 69.83 11.20
C LEU A 9 16.73 69.10 10.94
N LEU A 10 16.37 68.91 9.67
CA LEU A 10 15.25 68.09 9.26
C LEU A 10 15.67 66.61 9.23
N LEU A 11 15.19 65.79 10.16
CA LEU A 11 15.28 64.33 10.11
C LEU A 11 14.22 63.80 9.14
N ALA A 12 14.68 63.25 8.01
CA ALA A 12 13.84 62.47 7.10
C ALA A 12 13.75 61.05 7.60
N LEU A 13 12.56 60.62 8.10
CA LEU A 13 12.21 59.23 8.42
C LEU A 13 11.94 58.50 7.10
N ALA A 14 12.87 57.64 6.68
CA ALA A 14 12.64 56.66 5.63
C ALA A 14 11.81 55.48 6.18
N ALA A 15 10.55 55.42 5.80
CA ALA A 15 9.70 54.27 6.06
C ALA A 15 10.07 53.15 5.07
N SER A 16 10.80 52.14 5.57
CA SER A 16 11.06 50.90 4.82
C SER A 16 9.79 50.05 4.78
N TRP A 17 9.17 50.01 3.63
CA TRP A 17 8.08 49.06 3.37
C TRP A 17 8.70 47.67 3.16
N LEU A 18 8.61 46.80 4.18
CA LEU A 18 8.86 45.38 4.02
C LEU A 18 7.66 44.79 3.27
N CYS A 19 7.85 44.50 1.97
CA CYS A 19 6.97 43.59 1.27
C CYS A 19 7.10 42.19 1.91
N PRO A 20 6.02 41.51 2.31
CA PRO A 20 6.10 40.12 2.67
C PRO A 20 6.53 39.34 1.40
N ALA A 21 7.65 38.64 1.49
CA ALA A 21 8.06 37.71 0.46
C ALA A 21 6.92 36.70 0.26
N ALA A 22 6.35 36.66 -0.94
CA ALA A 22 5.45 35.59 -1.34
C ALA A 22 6.21 34.27 -1.18
N ALA A 23 5.70 33.36 -0.36
CA ALA A 23 6.25 32.04 -0.24
C ALA A 23 6.14 31.37 -1.62
N GLU A 24 7.29 31.18 -2.27
CA GLU A 24 7.38 30.35 -3.47
C GLU A 24 6.97 28.93 -3.07
N THR A 25 5.75 28.54 -3.40
CA THR A 25 5.30 27.17 -3.31
C THR A 25 6.16 26.34 -4.26
N ARG A 26 6.94 25.42 -3.71
CA ARG A 26 7.63 24.41 -4.52
C ARG A 26 6.56 23.63 -5.29
N PRO A 27 6.71 23.46 -6.61
CA PRO A 27 5.70 22.81 -7.46
C PRO A 27 5.43 21.32 -7.15
N ASP A 28 6.16 20.72 -6.19
CA ASP A 28 6.08 19.30 -5.83
C ASP A 28 5.53 19.01 -4.41
N GLN A 29 5.00 19.99 -3.69
CA GLN A 29 4.30 19.67 -2.45
C GLN A 29 2.83 19.40 -2.76
N PRO A 30 2.31 18.20 -2.34
CA PRO A 30 0.90 17.93 -2.49
C PRO A 30 0.10 19.02 -1.77
N ASP A 31 -0.95 19.51 -2.43
CA ASP A 31 -1.87 20.49 -1.86
C ASP A 31 -2.40 19.95 -0.51
N PRO A 32 -2.09 20.59 0.63
CA PRO A 32 -2.61 20.14 1.92
C PRO A 32 -4.13 20.24 2.03
N ALA A 33 -4.80 20.85 1.04
CA ALA A 33 -6.24 20.91 0.90
C ALA A 33 -6.81 19.84 -0.06
N ALA A 34 -5.97 18.97 -0.66
CA ALA A 34 -6.45 17.87 -1.47
C ALA A 34 -7.35 16.96 -0.61
N ARG A 35 -8.65 17.00 -0.88
CA ARG A 35 -9.62 16.17 -0.16
C ARG A 35 -9.31 14.70 -0.43
N ALA A 36 -9.16 13.92 0.64
CA ALA A 36 -8.95 12.49 0.54
C ALA A 36 -10.00 11.85 -0.39
N PRO A 37 -9.58 11.05 -1.38
CA PRO A 37 -10.54 10.27 -2.14
C PRO A 37 -11.34 9.36 -1.20
N GLU A 38 -12.60 9.13 -1.51
CA GLU A 38 -13.49 8.33 -0.67
C GLU A 38 -12.93 6.92 -0.46
N GLY A 39 -12.92 6.47 0.80
CA GLY A 39 -12.44 5.14 1.18
C GLY A 39 -10.92 4.95 1.08
N MET A 40 -10.14 6.01 0.88
CA MET A 40 -8.68 5.92 0.76
C MET A 40 -7.97 6.61 1.93
N VAL A 41 -6.77 6.14 2.22
CA VAL A 41 -5.87 6.64 3.25
C VAL A 41 -4.60 7.17 2.58
N LEU A 42 -4.11 8.34 3.04
CA LEU A 42 -2.82 8.89 2.59
C LEU A 42 -1.67 8.11 3.23
N ILE A 43 -0.83 7.54 2.40
CA ILE A 43 0.47 7.03 2.81
C ILE A 43 1.49 8.13 2.51
N PRO A 44 2.12 8.70 3.56
CA PRO A 44 3.03 9.83 3.36
C PRO A 44 4.31 9.39 2.64
N GLU A 45 4.90 10.33 1.91
CA GLU A 45 6.25 10.15 1.38
C GLU A 45 7.23 9.77 2.48
N GLY A 46 8.27 9.03 2.14
CA GLY A 46 9.32 8.72 3.09
C GLY A 46 10.10 7.47 2.75
N GLU A 47 11.13 7.25 3.57
CA GLU A 47 12.01 6.10 3.49
C GLU A 47 11.55 5.00 4.46
N PHE A 48 11.82 3.77 4.10
CA PHE A 48 11.65 2.61 4.98
C PHE A 48 12.59 1.48 4.58
N THR A 49 12.82 0.56 5.50
CA THR A 49 13.57 -0.66 5.20
C THR A 49 12.62 -1.73 4.69
N MET A 50 12.70 -2.04 3.39
CA MET A 50 11.94 -3.11 2.74
C MET A 50 12.63 -4.46 2.94
N GLY A 51 11.84 -5.52 3.13
CA GLY A 51 12.33 -6.87 3.35
C GLY A 51 12.48 -7.24 4.81
N ARG A 52 12.98 -8.45 5.07
CA ARG A 52 13.15 -8.98 6.43
C ARG A 52 14.49 -8.57 7.03
N THR A 53 14.45 -7.84 8.14
CA THR A 53 15.61 -7.24 8.80
C THR A 53 16.32 -8.17 9.78
N PHE A 54 15.71 -9.27 10.18
CA PHE A 54 16.28 -10.23 11.15
C PHE A 54 16.57 -11.59 10.50
N ALA A 55 17.56 -12.29 11.03
CA ALA A 55 17.84 -13.67 10.68
C ALA A 55 16.98 -14.63 11.53
N THR A 56 16.68 -15.79 10.97
CA THR A 56 16.09 -16.92 11.71
C THR A 56 17.12 -18.06 11.79
N PRO A 57 17.03 -18.98 12.78
CA PRO A 57 17.93 -20.14 12.84
C PRO A 57 17.96 -20.94 11.54
N ASP A 58 16.86 -21.02 10.82
CA ASP A 58 16.75 -21.73 9.54
C ASP A 58 17.57 -21.05 8.42
N ASP A 59 17.76 -19.73 8.50
CA ASP A 59 18.64 -19.01 7.56
C ASP A 59 20.09 -19.37 7.80
N GLU A 60 20.52 -19.45 9.08
CA GLU A 60 21.89 -19.76 9.48
C GLU A 60 22.25 -21.21 9.19
N THR A 61 21.35 -22.14 9.43
CA THR A 61 21.56 -23.57 9.19
C THR A 61 21.37 -23.95 7.72
N GLY A 62 20.91 -23.05 6.88
CA GLY A 62 20.60 -23.34 5.48
C GLY A 62 19.36 -24.23 5.27
N MET A 63 18.63 -24.53 6.34
CA MET A 63 17.44 -25.40 6.26
C MET A 63 16.21 -24.72 5.68
N ARG A 64 16.15 -23.38 5.70
CA ARG A 64 15.07 -22.66 5.03
C ARG A 64 15.15 -22.88 3.52
N PRO A 65 14.08 -23.36 2.88
CA PRO A 65 14.06 -23.52 1.43
C PRO A 65 14.43 -22.21 0.71
N LEU A 66 15.26 -22.29 -0.32
CA LEU A 66 15.69 -21.11 -1.10
C LEU A 66 14.52 -20.28 -1.61
N ILE A 67 13.39 -20.93 -1.90
CA ILE A 67 12.15 -20.27 -2.35
C ILE A 67 11.56 -19.32 -1.30
N LEU A 68 11.91 -19.47 -0.03
CA LEU A 68 11.46 -18.62 1.07
C LEU A 68 12.52 -17.61 1.52
N ARG A 69 13.61 -17.43 0.75
CA ARG A 69 14.70 -16.48 1.06
C ARG A 69 14.68 -15.25 0.17
N ASP A 70 13.63 -15.07 -0.61
CA ASP A 70 13.43 -13.96 -1.54
C ASP A 70 12.99 -12.66 -0.86
N ASP A 71 12.76 -12.70 0.47
CA ASP A 71 12.45 -11.57 1.34
C ASP A 71 13.71 -10.81 1.83
N ARG A 72 14.89 -11.07 1.25
CA ARG A 72 16.20 -10.50 1.60
C ARG A 72 17.04 -10.21 0.34
N PRO A 73 18.08 -9.33 0.42
CA PRO A 73 18.49 -8.55 1.59
C PRO A 73 17.48 -7.44 1.94
N PRO A 74 17.43 -7.00 3.22
CA PRO A 74 16.76 -5.76 3.55
C PRO A 74 17.49 -4.60 2.86
N HIS A 75 16.73 -3.64 2.33
CA HIS A 75 17.27 -2.49 1.61
C HIS A 75 16.41 -1.25 1.83
N GLN A 76 17.04 -0.07 1.67
CA GLN A 76 16.33 1.20 1.82
C GLN A 76 15.53 1.50 0.57
N VAL A 77 14.27 1.90 0.76
CA VAL A 77 13.37 2.33 -0.30
C VAL A 77 12.75 3.67 0.08
N ARG A 78 12.75 4.61 -0.85
CA ARG A 78 12.03 5.88 -0.76
C ARG A 78 10.82 5.84 -1.68
N LEU A 79 9.67 6.22 -1.16
CA LEU A 79 8.42 6.33 -1.90
C LEU A 79 7.87 7.75 -1.81
N ASP A 80 7.32 8.22 -2.91
CA ASP A 80 6.48 9.41 -2.94
C ASP A 80 5.15 9.12 -2.22
N ALA A 81 4.43 10.17 -1.81
CA ALA A 81 3.12 10.00 -1.18
C ALA A 81 2.10 9.42 -2.18
N PHE A 82 1.22 8.57 -1.69
CA PHE A 82 0.12 7.99 -2.48
C PHE A 82 -1.10 7.72 -1.62
N TRP A 83 -2.27 7.64 -2.25
CA TRP A 83 -3.50 7.18 -1.63
C TRP A 83 -3.63 5.66 -1.79
N MET A 84 -4.10 4.96 -0.76
CA MET A 84 -4.39 3.52 -0.81
C MET A 84 -5.79 3.26 -0.28
N ASP A 85 -6.53 2.35 -0.91
CA ASP A 85 -7.82 1.89 -0.40
C ASP A 85 -7.67 1.37 1.04
N ALA A 86 -8.53 1.84 1.95
CA ALA A 86 -8.46 1.49 3.36
C ALA A 86 -8.65 -0.02 3.61
N THR A 87 -9.39 -0.69 2.74
CA THR A 87 -9.68 -2.13 2.77
C THR A 87 -9.39 -2.76 1.41
N GLU A 88 -9.46 -4.08 1.33
CA GLU A 88 -9.56 -4.76 0.04
C GLU A 88 -10.83 -4.31 -0.70
N VAL A 89 -10.82 -4.40 -2.02
CA VAL A 89 -12.01 -4.17 -2.86
C VAL A 89 -13.08 -5.19 -2.51
N THR A 90 -14.30 -4.73 -2.21
CA THR A 90 -15.42 -5.61 -1.84
C THR A 90 -16.11 -6.24 -3.04
N HIS A 91 -16.86 -7.34 -2.82
CA HIS A 91 -17.71 -7.93 -3.85
C HIS A 91 -18.77 -6.96 -4.36
N ALA A 92 -19.33 -6.08 -3.50
CA ALA A 92 -20.29 -5.06 -3.92
C ALA A 92 -19.66 -4.09 -4.94
N ALA A 93 -18.50 -3.53 -4.62
CA ALA A 93 -17.78 -2.63 -5.53
C ALA A 93 -17.38 -3.34 -6.84
N TYR A 94 -16.94 -4.60 -6.73
CA TYR A 94 -16.57 -5.38 -7.91
C TYR A 94 -17.76 -5.74 -8.80
N ALA A 95 -18.97 -5.89 -8.23
CA ALA A 95 -20.20 -6.13 -8.98
C ALA A 95 -20.59 -4.93 -9.87
N GLU A 96 -20.37 -3.70 -9.39
CA GLU A 96 -20.57 -2.49 -10.20
C GLU A 96 -19.68 -2.49 -11.46
N PHE A 97 -18.41 -2.86 -11.29
CA PHE A 97 -17.44 -2.97 -12.39
C PHE A 97 -17.86 -4.04 -13.41
N ILE A 98 -18.26 -5.23 -12.95
CA ILE A 98 -18.71 -6.32 -13.82
C ILE A 98 -19.93 -5.87 -14.65
N ALA A 99 -20.88 -5.17 -14.02
CA ALA A 99 -22.09 -4.69 -14.69
C ALA A 99 -21.78 -3.61 -15.74
N SER A 100 -20.83 -2.68 -15.45
CA SER A 100 -20.50 -1.58 -16.35
C SER A 100 -19.63 -1.99 -17.53
N GLU A 101 -18.70 -2.93 -17.32
CA GLU A 101 -17.68 -3.31 -18.31
C GLU A 101 -17.97 -4.65 -19.03
N SER A 102 -19.13 -5.27 -18.76
CA SER A 102 -19.51 -6.58 -19.32
C SER A 102 -18.41 -7.64 -19.15
N ARG A 103 -17.74 -7.63 -18.02
CA ARG A 103 -16.64 -8.56 -17.71
C ARG A 103 -17.12 -9.89 -17.15
N ARG A 104 -16.25 -10.89 -17.22
CA ARG A 104 -16.53 -12.21 -16.66
C ARG A 104 -16.56 -12.15 -15.12
N PRO A 105 -17.68 -12.55 -14.48
CA PRO A 105 -17.76 -12.56 -13.02
C PRO A 105 -16.84 -13.61 -12.39
N PRO A 106 -16.53 -13.51 -11.09
CA PRO A 106 -15.91 -14.56 -10.32
C PRO A 106 -16.69 -15.88 -10.44
N TYR A 107 -16.00 -17.01 -10.59
CA TYR A 107 -16.64 -18.30 -10.89
C TYR A 107 -17.55 -18.84 -9.77
N HIS A 108 -17.41 -18.33 -8.54
CA HIS A 108 -18.29 -18.69 -7.42
C HIS A 108 -19.61 -17.88 -7.39
N TRP A 109 -19.77 -16.89 -8.29
CA TRP A 109 -21.04 -16.19 -8.43
C TRP A 109 -21.98 -17.01 -9.31
N LEU A 110 -22.95 -17.69 -8.68
CA LEU A 110 -23.90 -18.51 -9.38
C LEU A 110 -24.72 -17.66 -10.38
N ASP A 111 -24.84 -18.15 -11.59
CA ASP A 111 -25.49 -17.44 -12.72
C ASP A 111 -24.91 -16.03 -12.98
N GLY A 112 -23.64 -15.82 -12.60
CA GLY A 112 -22.96 -14.54 -12.75
C GLY A 112 -23.45 -13.43 -11.81
N LYS A 113 -24.28 -13.77 -10.82
CA LYS A 113 -24.84 -12.83 -9.86
C LYS A 113 -24.05 -12.83 -8.55
N MET A 114 -23.67 -11.65 -8.09
CA MET A 114 -23.02 -11.46 -6.80
C MET A 114 -23.93 -11.96 -5.67
N PRO A 115 -23.46 -12.90 -4.81
CA PRO A 115 -24.22 -13.33 -3.64
C PRO A 115 -24.33 -12.17 -2.64
N GLN A 116 -25.54 -11.76 -2.29
CA GLN A 116 -25.77 -10.62 -1.39
C GLN A 116 -25.06 -10.77 -0.04
N ALA A 117 -24.95 -11.99 0.48
CA ALA A 117 -24.25 -12.28 1.73
C ALA A 117 -22.74 -11.98 1.67
N LEU A 118 -22.16 -11.85 0.47
CA LEU A 118 -20.74 -11.53 0.26
C LEU A 118 -20.50 -10.05 -0.06
N ALA A 119 -21.53 -9.20 -0.08
CA ALA A 119 -21.40 -7.82 -0.51
C ALA A 119 -20.23 -7.08 0.15
N GLU A 120 -20.08 -7.19 1.48
CA GLU A 120 -19.04 -6.55 2.27
C GLU A 120 -17.77 -7.42 2.43
N HIS A 121 -17.69 -8.58 1.81
CA HIS A 121 -16.48 -9.40 1.83
C HIS A 121 -15.53 -8.96 0.71
N PRO A 122 -14.21 -9.18 0.86
CA PRO A 122 -13.26 -8.86 -0.19
C PRO A 122 -13.55 -9.65 -1.47
N ALA A 123 -13.43 -9.03 -2.62
CA ALA A 123 -13.55 -9.69 -3.92
C ALA A 123 -12.39 -10.67 -4.11
N TYR A 124 -12.69 -11.93 -4.34
CA TYR A 124 -11.72 -12.98 -4.61
C TYR A 124 -12.09 -13.81 -5.85
N ASN A 125 -11.26 -14.75 -6.24
CA ASN A 125 -11.37 -15.44 -7.52
C ASN A 125 -11.29 -14.48 -8.72
N VAL A 126 -10.44 -13.48 -8.60
CA VAL A 126 -10.09 -12.49 -9.61
C VAL A 126 -8.64 -12.68 -10.02
N ASP A 127 -8.34 -12.64 -11.31
CA ASP A 127 -6.97 -12.69 -11.80
C ASP A 127 -6.35 -11.27 -11.81
N TRP A 128 -5.05 -11.21 -12.05
CA TRP A 128 -4.31 -9.94 -12.04
C TRP A 128 -4.84 -8.95 -13.08
N HIS A 129 -5.26 -9.43 -14.26
CA HIS A 129 -5.78 -8.57 -15.33
C HIS A 129 -7.13 -7.97 -14.96
N ASP A 130 -7.97 -8.74 -14.27
CA ASP A 130 -9.26 -8.27 -13.76
C ASP A 130 -9.06 -7.24 -12.64
N ALA A 131 -8.16 -7.53 -11.70
CA ALA A 131 -7.82 -6.62 -10.59
C ALA A 131 -7.26 -5.28 -11.11
N ARG A 132 -6.31 -5.33 -12.05
CA ARG A 132 -5.77 -4.15 -12.70
C ARG A 132 -6.86 -3.35 -13.42
N ALA A 133 -7.69 -4.01 -14.21
CA ALA A 133 -8.76 -3.34 -14.96
C ALA A 133 -9.80 -2.68 -14.05
N PHE A 134 -10.12 -3.29 -12.89
CA PHE A 134 -10.97 -2.65 -11.89
C PHE A 134 -10.34 -1.36 -11.36
N CYS A 135 -9.07 -1.41 -10.96
CA CYS A 135 -8.38 -0.21 -10.46
C CYS A 135 -8.35 0.89 -11.54
N GLU A 136 -8.02 0.56 -12.79
CA GLU A 136 -8.03 1.50 -13.93
C GLU A 136 -9.43 2.10 -14.17
N TRP A 137 -10.48 1.29 -14.06
CA TRP A 137 -11.87 1.76 -14.17
C TRP A 137 -12.24 2.80 -13.10
N LYS A 138 -11.71 2.64 -11.88
CA LYS A 138 -11.86 3.63 -10.79
C LYS A 138 -10.87 4.81 -10.89
N GLY A 139 -10.05 4.92 -11.94
CA GLY A 139 -9.01 5.94 -12.07
C GLY A 139 -7.82 5.73 -11.11
N LYS A 140 -7.60 4.49 -10.69
CA LYS A 140 -6.57 4.02 -9.77
C LYS A 140 -5.64 3.01 -10.47
N ARG A 141 -4.71 2.42 -9.72
CA ARG A 141 -3.85 1.31 -10.16
C ARG A 141 -3.63 0.30 -9.04
N LEU A 142 -3.09 -0.87 -9.37
CA LEU A 142 -2.56 -1.77 -8.34
C LEU A 142 -1.35 -1.15 -7.65
N PRO A 143 -1.12 -1.42 -6.36
CA PRO A 143 0.09 -0.99 -5.66
C PRO A 143 1.33 -1.69 -6.24
N SER A 144 2.49 -1.02 -6.22
CA SER A 144 3.76 -1.73 -6.31
C SER A 144 3.98 -2.57 -5.05
N GLU A 145 4.88 -3.54 -5.12
CA GLU A 145 5.25 -4.37 -3.95
C GLU A 145 5.79 -3.50 -2.81
N ALA A 146 6.59 -2.48 -3.13
CA ALA A 146 7.16 -1.56 -2.16
C ALA A 146 6.09 -0.66 -1.51
N GLU A 147 5.15 -0.14 -2.29
CA GLU A 147 4.01 0.63 -1.77
C GLU A 147 3.16 -0.23 -0.83
N TRP A 148 2.87 -1.47 -1.21
CA TRP A 148 2.13 -2.40 -0.38
C TRP A 148 2.84 -2.67 0.96
N GLU A 149 4.16 -2.96 0.92
CA GLU A 149 4.92 -3.25 2.14
C GLU A 149 5.06 -2.02 3.04
N ARG A 150 5.32 -0.83 2.48
CA ARG A 150 5.32 0.44 3.23
C ARG A 150 3.99 0.67 3.95
N ALA A 151 2.90 0.48 3.21
CA ALA A 151 1.54 0.64 3.73
C ALA A 151 1.24 -0.37 4.85
N ALA A 152 1.61 -1.64 4.67
CA ALA A 152 1.41 -2.70 5.66
C ALA A 152 2.20 -2.47 6.95
N ARG A 153 3.44 -1.96 6.86
CA ARG A 153 4.27 -1.66 8.02
C ARG A 153 3.74 -0.51 8.87
N GLY A 154 2.98 0.40 8.28
CA GLY A 154 2.57 1.59 9.00
C GLY A 154 3.78 2.41 9.47
N LYS A 155 3.86 2.71 10.77
CA LYS A 155 4.99 3.40 11.42
C LYS A 155 5.96 2.44 12.12
N LEU A 156 5.76 1.14 12.00
CA LEU A 156 6.52 0.10 12.71
C LEU A 156 7.70 -0.38 11.86
N GLU A 157 8.89 0.14 12.14
CA GLU A 157 10.11 -0.34 11.49
C GLU A 157 10.51 -1.74 12.00
N GLY A 158 10.91 -2.61 11.07
CA GLY A 158 11.42 -3.95 11.38
C GLY A 158 10.40 -4.95 11.92
N ALA A 159 9.15 -4.52 12.17
CA ALA A 159 8.10 -5.39 12.70
C ALA A 159 7.75 -6.54 11.76
N ARG A 160 7.27 -7.64 12.34
CA ARG A 160 6.85 -8.84 11.59
C ARG A 160 5.49 -8.68 10.94
N TYR A 161 4.55 -8.07 11.66
CA TYR A 161 3.15 -7.96 11.27
C TYR A 161 2.71 -6.49 11.27
N PRO A 162 1.59 -6.15 10.65
CA PRO A 162 1.07 -4.78 10.65
C PRO A 162 0.81 -4.17 12.03
N TRP A 163 0.73 -5.00 13.08
CA TRP A 163 0.51 -4.61 14.49
C TRP A 163 1.76 -4.80 15.38
N GLY A 164 2.92 -5.16 14.83
CA GLY A 164 4.15 -5.41 15.59
C GLY A 164 4.59 -6.87 15.58
N ASP A 165 5.28 -7.31 16.64
CA ASP A 165 5.90 -8.65 16.69
C ASP A 165 5.06 -9.71 17.44
N GLN A 166 3.91 -9.32 17.97
CA GLN A 166 3.02 -10.24 18.67
C GLN A 166 2.45 -11.27 17.70
N LYS A 167 2.41 -12.53 18.14
CA LYS A 167 1.85 -13.61 17.32
C LYS A 167 0.42 -13.29 16.88
N PRO A 168 0.02 -13.69 15.66
CA PRO A 168 -1.35 -13.55 15.21
C PRO A 168 -2.33 -14.25 16.15
N ASP A 169 -3.43 -13.60 16.43
CA ASP A 169 -4.60 -14.12 17.14
C ASP A 169 -5.90 -13.68 16.44
N ARG A 170 -7.04 -14.17 16.90
CA ARG A 170 -8.34 -13.94 16.28
C ARG A 170 -8.88 -12.51 16.49
N ASP A 171 -8.33 -11.77 17.43
CA ASP A 171 -8.73 -10.38 17.69
C ASP A 171 -8.04 -9.40 16.73
N ARG A 172 -6.90 -9.83 16.13
CA ARG A 172 -6.07 -9.00 15.24
C ARG A 172 -6.21 -9.33 13.78
N VAL A 173 -6.51 -10.60 13.45
CA VAL A 173 -6.45 -11.04 12.06
C VAL A 173 -7.26 -12.31 11.82
N ARG A 174 -7.86 -12.40 10.65
CA ARG A 174 -8.54 -13.61 10.18
C ARG A 174 -7.56 -14.50 9.41
N PHE A 175 -7.22 -15.65 9.98
CA PHE A 175 -6.25 -16.59 9.42
C PHE A 175 -6.54 -18.04 9.89
N SER A 176 -5.95 -19.02 9.21
CA SER A 176 -6.06 -20.45 9.55
C SER A 176 -7.50 -20.86 9.89
N THR A 177 -8.46 -20.44 9.06
CA THR A 177 -9.91 -20.70 9.26
C THR A 177 -10.53 -21.31 8.00
N PRO A 178 -11.48 -22.22 8.10
CA PRO A 178 -12.18 -22.79 6.95
C PRO A 178 -13.36 -21.91 6.46
N GLU A 179 -13.74 -20.88 7.21
CA GLU A 179 -14.98 -20.11 6.98
C GLU A 179 -14.85 -19.02 5.90
N GLY A 180 -13.67 -18.86 5.30
CA GLY A 180 -13.41 -17.83 4.30
C GLY A 180 -12.98 -16.49 4.91
N PRO A 181 -12.85 -15.42 4.07
CA PRO A 181 -12.23 -14.16 4.48
C PRO A 181 -13.04 -13.33 5.49
N GLY A 182 -14.37 -13.53 5.56
CA GLY A 182 -15.23 -12.63 6.34
C GLY A 182 -15.42 -11.26 5.67
N PRO A 183 -16.25 -10.36 6.25
CA PRO A 183 -16.36 -8.98 5.80
C PRO A 183 -15.04 -8.22 6.02
N VAL A 184 -14.79 -7.17 5.22
CA VAL A 184 -13.63 -6.28 5.39
C VAL A 184 -13.71 -5.47 6.69
N ALA A 185 -12.58 -4.97 7.18
CA ALA A 185 -12.48 -4.07 8.35
C ALA A 185 -13.07 -4.63 9.66
N GLN A 186 -12.99 -5.94 9.88
CA GLN A 186 -13.45 -6.56 11.13
C GLN A 186 -12.39 -6.54 12.24
N HIS A 187 -11.15 -6.23 11.93
CA HIS A 187 -10.03 -6.17 12.86
C HIS A 187 -9.46 -4.75 12.94
N PRO A 188 -8.64 -4.42 13.95
CA PRO A 188 -8.04 -3.09 14.07
C PRO A 188 -7.20 -2.71 12.84
N ALA A 189 -7.32 -1.46 12.42
CA ALA A 189 -6.45 -0.88 11.40
C ALA A 189 -5.01 -0.72 11.93
N ASN A 190 -4.04 -0.67 11.02
CA ASN A 190 -2.67 -0.30 11.34
C ASN A 190 -2.52 1.22 11.58
N ASP A 191 -1.30 1.68 11.89
CA ASP A 191 -1.00 3.09 12.22
C ASP A 191 -1.28 4.09 11.08
N PHE A 192 -1.48 3.63 9.85
CA PHE A 192 -1.92 4.47 8.73
C PHE A 192 -3.45 4.45 8.54
N GLY A 193 -4.18 3.62 9.27
CA GLY A 193 -5.63 3.47 9.12
C GLY A 193 -6.03 2.44 8.06
N LEU A 194 -5.13 1.54 7.67
CA LEU A 194 -5.40 0.47 6.73
C LEU A 194 -5.82 -0.80 7.44
N TYR A 195 -6.89 -1.42 6.97
CA TYR A 195 -7.43 -2.67 7.48
C TYR A 195 -6.93 -3.86 6.68
N ASP A 196 -6.92 -5.01 7.31
CA ASP A 196 -6.71 -6.32 6.69
C ASP A 196 -5.41 -6.43 5.85
N MET A 197 -4.35 -5.67 6.23
CA MET A 197 -3.02 -5.77 5.61
C MET A 197 -2.31 -7.10 5.92
N ALA A 198 -2.96 -8.00 6.62
CA ALA A 198 -2.59 -9.39 6.83
C ALA A 198 -3.86 -10.22 7.01
N GLY A 199 -3.92 -11.41 6.41
CA GLY A 199 -5.14 -12.25 6.45
C GLY A 199 -6.20 -11.76 5.46
N GLY A 200 -7.49 -12.01 5.74
CA GLY A 200 -8.53 -11.70 4.74
C GLY A 200 -8.26 -12.39 3.42
N VAL A 201 -7.91 -11.68 2.37
CA VAL A 201 -7.39 -12.25 1.12
C VAL A 201 -5.97 -11.77 0.85
N ALA A 202 -5.16 -12.61 0.24
CA ALA A 202 -3.88 -12.18 -0.30
C ALA A 202 -4.12 -11.21 -1.47
N GLU A 203 -3.20 -10.26 -1.69
CA GLU A 203 -3.45 -9.13 -2.57
C GLU A 203 -2.47 -9.06 -3.74
N TRP A 204 -3.00 -8.88 -4.95
CA TRP A 204 -2.22 -8.63 -6.14
C TRP A 204 -1.45 -7.31 -6.05
N CYS A 205 -0.15 -7.35 -6.38
CA CYS A 205 0.67 -6.18 -6.67
C CYS A 205 0.94 -6.03 -8.17
N GLN A 206 1.35 -4.83 -8.57
CA GLN A 206 1.67 -4.53 -9.97
C GLN A 206 2.92 -5.28 -10.46
N ASP A 207 3.88 -5.54 -9.57
CA ASP A 207 5.22 -6.00 -9.89
C ASP A 207 5.26 -7.43 -10.44
N TRP A 208 6.16 -7.65 -11.39
CA TRP A 208 6.61 -8.98 -11.71
C TRP A 208 7.50 -9.52 -10.59
N PHE A 209 7.44 -10.80 -10.37
CA PHE A 209 8.31 -11.48 -9.40
C PHE A 209 9.67 -11.80 -10.01
N ASP A 210 10.73 -11.40 -9.30
CA ASP A 210 12.08 -11.90 -9.45
C ASP A 210 12.68 -12.14 -8.06
N ARG A 211 13.31 -13.31 -7.87
CA ARG A 211 13.89 -13.70 -6.58
C ARG A 211 15.06 -12.82 -6.15
N THR A 212 15.79 -12.30 -7.10
CA THR A 212 17.03 -11.53 -6.87
C THR A 212 16.79 -10.02 -6.89
N TYR A 213 15.56 -9.58 -7.15
CA TYR A 213 15.23 -8.17 -7.33
C TYR A 213 15.67 -7.30 -6.15
N TYR A 214 15.49 -7.76 -4.92
CA TYR A 214 15.87 -7.01 -3.71
C TYR A 214 17.36 -6.68 -3.64
N SER A 215 18.23 -7.48 -4.25
CA SER A 215 19.67 -7.18 -4.34
C SER A 215 20.03 -6.07 -5.33
N ASN A 216 19.11 -5.73 -6.23
CA ASN A 216 19.32 -4.78 -7.33
C ASN A 216 18.19 -3.76 -7.45
N SER A 217 17.30 -3.69 -6.45
CA SER A 217 16.16 -2.77 -6.46
C SER A 217 16.65 -1.31 -6.48
N PRO A 218 16.07 -0.45 -7.33
CA PRO A 218 16.24 0.98 -7.18
C PRO A 218 15.78 1.45 -5.80
N ALA A 219 16.44 2.47 -5.25
CA ALA A 219 16.05 3.03 -3.97
C ALA A 219 14.74 3.86 -4.08
N ASP A 220 14.53 4.54 -5.21
CA ASP A 220 13.40 5.46 -5.41
C ASP A 220 12.27 4.77 -6.18
N ASN A 221 11.08 4.70 -5.57
CA ASN A 221 9.83 4.22 -6.18
C ASN A 221 9.98 2.93 -7.01
N PRO A 222 10.55 1.84 -6.46
CA PRO A 222 10.77 0.60 -7.21
C PRO A 222 9.44 0.01 -7.68
N LYS A 223 9.43 -0.50 -8.92
CA LYS A 223 8.24 -1.05 -9.60
C LYS A 223 8.40 -2.50 -10.06
N GLY A 224 9.39 -3.19 -9.50
CA GLY A 224 9.71 -4.56 -9.90
C GLY A 224 10.44 -4.64 -11.25
N PRO A 225 10.76 -5.86 -11.70
CA PRO A 225 11.31 -6.11 -13.01
C PRO A 225 10.37 -5.69 -14.15
N ALA A 226 10.92 -5.37 -15.32
CA ALA A 226 10.12 -4.98 -16.50
C ALA A 226 9.24 -6.11 -17.03
N GLU A 227 9.68 -7.38 -16.86
CA GLU A 227 8.98 -8.58 -17.32
C GLU A 227 9.15 -9.74 -16.34
N GLY A 228 8.29 -10.74 -16.45
CA GLY A 228 8.34 -11.93 -15.59
C GLY A 228 7.26 -12.94 -15.94
N MET A 229 7.25 -14.06 -15.23
CA MET A 229 6.24 -15.11 -15.39
C MET A 229 5.13 -15.04 -14.34
N TYR A 230 5.43 -14.48 -13.19
CA TYR A 230 4.55 -14.41 -12.02
C TYR A 230 4.42 -12.96 -11.54
N ARG A 231 3.26 -12.62 -11.00
CA ARG A 231 3.01 -11.36 -10.31
C ARG A 231 3.15 -11.56 -8.80
N ILE A 232 3.62 -10.52 -8.13
CA ILE A 232 3.73 -10.49 -6.67
C ILE A 232 2.34 -10.52 -6.04
N VAL A 233 2.25 -11.26 -4.93
CA VAL A 233 1.08 -11.34 -4.06
C VAL A 233 1.54 -11.18 -2.61
N ARG A 234 0.82 -10.38 -1.83
CA ARG A 234 1.21 -9.99 -0.47
C ARG A 234 0.08 -10.25 0.55
N GLY A 235 0.41 -10.14 1.85
CA GLY A 235 -0.56 -10.15 2.96
C GLY A 235 -0.89 -11.51 3.54
N GLY A 236 -0.81 -12.58 2.75
CA GLY A 236 -1.37 -13.88 3.15
C GLY A 236 -2.90 -13.83 3.23
N ALA A 237 -3.54 -14.93 3.50
CA ALA A 237 -4.98 -15.04 3.42
C ALA A 237 -5.60 -15.75 4.62
N TRP A 238 -6.94 -15.75 4.70
CA TRP A 238 -7.74 -16.47 5.68
C TRP A 238 -7.36 -17.94 5.86
N SER A 239 -6.85 -18.57 4.80
CA SER A 239 -6.45 -20.00 4.78
C SER A 239 -4.97 -20.21 5.18
N ASP A 240 -4.19 -19.15 5.31
CA ASP A 240 -2.76 -19.23 5.55
C ASP A 240 -2.40 -19.28 7.03
N GLY A 241 -1.23 -19.86 7.34
CA GLY A 241 -0.66 -19.85 8.67
C GLY A 241 0.18 -18.58 8.97
N PRO A 242 0.59 -18.37 10.22
CA PRO A 242 1.25 -17.16 10.71
C PRO A 242 2.44 -16.67 9.88
N ASN A 243 3.23 -17.58 9.32
CA ASN A 243 4.44 -17.24 8.56
C ASN A 243 4.15 -16.50 7.25
N ARG A 244 2.95 -16.64 6.71
CA ARG A 244 2.53 -15.97 5.47
C ARG A 244 1.86 -14.62 5.71
N LEU A 245 1.54 -14.29 6.96
CA LEU A 245 0.90 -13.05 7.36
C LEU A 245 1.90 -11.92 7.64
N THR A 246 3.22 -12.21 7.53
CA THR A 246 4.25 -11.21 7.79
C THR A 246 4.31 -10.15 6.69
N VAL A 247 4.59 -8.91 7.06
CA VAL A 247 4.67 -7.77 6.14
C VAL A 247 5.75 -7.94 5.06
N PHE A 248 6.73 -8.79 5.29
CA PHE A 248 7.82 -9.07 4.34
C PHE A 248 7.64 -10.39 3.56
N PHE A 249 6.60 -11.21 3.86
CA PHE A 249 6.37 -12.44 3.12
C PHE A 249 6.01 -12.13 1.66
N ARG A 250 6.77 -12.68 0.73
CA ARG A 250 6.55 -12.58 -0.70
C ARG A 250 5.92 -13.86 -1.22
N ASN A 251 4.81 -13.74 -1.90
CA ASN A 251 4.22 -14.82 -2.67
C ASN A 251 4.10 -14.40 -4.14
N TRP A 252 3.94 -15.35 -5.03
CA TRP A 252 3.89 -15.08 -6.45
C TRP A 252 3.01 -16.10 -7.17
N ILE A 253 2.18 -15.62 -8.08
CA ILE A 253 1.17 -16.40 -8.79
C ILE A 253 1.16 -15.98 -10.26
N ARG A 254 0.82 -16.90 -11.16
CA ARG A 254 0.64 -16.57 -12.58
C ARG A 254 -0.50 -15.56 -12.75
N PRO A 255 -0.36 -14.52 -13.62
CA PRO A 255 -1.32 -13.42 -13.71
C PRO A 255 -2.73 -13.84 -14.13
N ASN A 256 -2.90 -15.00 -14.75
CA ASN A 256 -4.18 -15.55 -15.20
C ASN A 256 -4.83 -16.53 -14.22
N GLN A 257 -4.23 -16.75 -13.05
CA GLN A 257 -4.81 -17.63 -12.03
C GLN A 257 -5.82 -16.90 -11.15
N ARG A 258 -6.86 -17.62 -10.77
CA ARG A 258 -7.92 -17.19 -9.84
C ARG A 258 -8.01 -18.18 -8.71
N THR A 259 -7.92 -17.71 -7.47
CA THR A 259 -8.01 -18.57 -6.28
C THR A 259 -8.94 -17.96 -5.25
N PRO A 260 -9.57 -18.78 -4.36
CA PRO A 260 -10.57 -18.29 -3.41
C PRO A 260 -9.99 -17.44 -2.28
N ASN A 261 -8.69 -17.33 -2.19
CA ASN A 261 -7.95 -16.59 -1.17
C ASN A 261 -7.13 -15.44 -1.75
N LEU A 262 -7.43 -14.98 -2.97
CA LEU A 262 -6.68 -13.96 -3.68
C LEU A 262 -7.60 -12.87 -4.22
N GLY A 263 -7.36 -11.65 -3.77
CA GLY A 263 -8.06 -10.43 -4.13
C GLY A 263 -7.09 -9.29 -4.37
N PHE A 264 -7.48 -8.05 -4.04
CA PHE A 264 -6.65 -6.86 -4.28
C PHE A 264 -7.22 -5.63 -3.59
N ARG A 265 -6.38 -4.59 -3.48
CA ARG A 265 -6.75 -3.19 -3.24
C ARG A 265 -6.06 -2.28 -4.24
N CYS A 266 -6.54 -1.05 -4.38
CA CYS A 266 -5.98 -0.10 -5.34
C CYS A 266 -5.26 1.06 -4.65
N VAL A 267 -4.41 1.73 -5.42
CA VAL A 267 -3.73 2.98 -5.04
C VAL A 267 -3.98 4.06 -6.08
N GLN A 268 -3.79 5.33 -5.66
CA GLN A 268 -3.92 6.51 -6.52
C GLN A 268 -2.79 7.48 -6.21
N GLU A 269 -2.25 8.12 -7.24
CA GLU A 269 -1.25 9.18 -7.09
C GLU A 269 -1.83 10.38 -6.35
N VAL A 270 -1.03 11.04 -5.51
CA VAL A 270 -1.35 12.35 -4.96
C VAL A 270 -1.14 13.38 -6.06
N ARG A 271 -2.19 14.12 -6.40
CA ARG A 271 -2.18 15.18 -7.43
C ARG A 271 -2.11 16.55 -6.79
#